data_63cf54671b47b066c4039e10e3ed42ba
#
_entry.id   63cf54671b47b066c4039e10e3ed42ba
#
_cell.length_a   1.000
_cell.length_b   1.000
_cell.length_c   1.000
_cell.angle_alpha   90.00
_cell.angle_beta   90.00
_cell.angle_gamma   90.00
#
_symmetry.space_group_name_H-M   'P 1'
#
loop_
_entity.id
_entity.type
_entity.pdbx_description
1 polymer ?
#
loop_
_entity_poly.entity_id
_entity_poly.type
_entity_poly.pdbx_seq_one_letter_code
_entity_poly.pdbx_strand_id
1 'polypeptide(L)'
;MEFRTALDAIFAHDLAQDAVRISASNTRGSQRDEAKTAFSPQSLLDGDYDTYWTTDDSVCSAEIALVFAESQTFNRILLQEYIPLGQRVERFRVDVFDENGLRRTIARGTTIGYKRIVLTEPCTTDNLYIVIEKARACPVLNKLALYMDTITQTTP
;
A
#
# COMPACT_ATOMS: atom_id res chain seq x y z
N MET A 1 -19.70 9.88 -20.99
CA MET A 1 -19.77 8.43 -21.18
C MET A 1 -18.41 7.81 -21.33
N GLU A 2 -17.66 8.24 -22.32
CA GLU A 2 -16.32 7.68 -22.56
C GLU A 2 -15.37 7.96 -21.40
N PHE A 3 -15.46 9.13 -20.81
CA PHE A 3 -14.61 9.50 -19.69
C PHE A 3 -14.83 8.57 -18.49
N ARG A 4 -16.09 8.30 -18.17
CA ARG A 4 -16.41 7.43 -17.04
C ARG A 4 -15.95 5.99 -17.31
N THR A 5 -16.15 5.50 -18.51
CA THR A 5 -15.68 4.17 -18.89
C THR A 5 -14.17 4.06 -18.75
N ALA A 6 -13.46 5.12 -19.16
CA ALA A 6 -12.00 5.15 -19.05
C ALA A 6 -11.55 5.15 -17.60
N LEU A 7 -12.24 5.91 -16.71
CA LEU A 7 -11.91 5.90 -15.29
C LEU A 7 -12.16 4.52 -14.68
N ASP A 8 -13.26 3.88 -15.03
CA ASP A 8 -13.55 2.53 -14.56
C ASP A 8 -12.46 1.55 -15.00
N ALA A 9 -11.96 1.71 -16.21
CA ALA A 9 -10.88 0.85 -16.71
C ALA A 9 -9.58 1.07 -15.95
N ILE A 10 -9.26 2.30 -15.55
CA ILE A 10 -8.07 2.60 -14.79
C ILE A 10 -8.06 1.85 -13.47
N PHE A 11 -9.20 1.83 -12.78
CA PHE A 11 -9.32 1.21 -11.47
C PHE A 11 -9.83 -0.23 -11.54
N ALA A 12 -10.00 -0.79 -12.74
CA ALA A 12 -10.48 -2.16 -12.91
C ALA A 12 -9.43 -3.19 -12.53
N HIS A 13 -8.15 -2.87 -12.71
CA HIS A 13 -7.06 -3.80 -12.41
C HIS A 13 -6.12 -3.23 -11.36
N ASP A 14 -6.14 -3.85 -10.19
CA ASP A 14 -5.22 -3.53 -9.10
C ASP A 14 -3.94 -4.34 -9.31
N LEU A 15 -2.86 -3.66 -9.69
CA LEU A 15 -1.58 -4.31 -9.95
C LEU A 15 -1.02 -5.01 -8.71
N ALA A 16 -1.40 -4.56 -7.50
CA ALA A 16 -0.94 -5.19 -6.28
C ALA A 16 -1.39 -6.64 -6.17
N GLN A 17 -2.50 -7.01 -6.85
CA GLN A 17 -2.99 -8.38 -6.86
C GLN A 17 -2.03 -9.35 -7.57
N ASP A 18 -1.13 -8.81 -8.39
CA ASP A 18 -0.15 -9.63 -9.11
C ASP A 18 1.11 -9.89 -8.29
N ALA A 19 1.19 -9.35 -7.08
CA ALA A 19 2.35 -9.57 -6.21
C ALA A 19 2.48 -11.04 -5.85
N VAL A 20 3.73 -11.50 -5.82
CA VAL A 20 4.03 -12.89 -5.43
C VAL A 20 4.25 -13.00 -3.92
N ARG A 21 4.50 -11.88 -3.25
CA ARG A 21 4.68 -11.88 -1.80
C ARG A 21 4.37 -10.51 -1.23
N ILE A 22 3.74 -10.49 -0.05
CA ILE A 22 3.58 -9.30 0.76
C ILE A 22 3.99 -9.65 2.18
N SER A 23 4.77 -8.77 2.81
CA SER A 23 5.27 -8.99 4.17
C SER A 23 5.31 -7.66 4.91
N ALA A 24 5.49 -7.72 6.22
CA ALA A 24 5.59 -6.54 7.06
C ALA A 24 6.70 -6.74 8.08
N SER A 25 7.34 -5.65 8.48
CA SER A 25 8.40 -5.68 9.47
C SER A 25 7.89 -6.07 10.85
N ASN A 26 6.60 -5.84 11.11
CA ASN A 26 5.94 -6.25 12.36
C ASN A 26 4.48 -6.52 12.05
N THR A 27 3.94 -7.61 12.62
CA THR A 27 2.53 -7.98 12.50
C THR A 27 2.08 -8.48 13.86
N ARG A 28 0.92 -8.01 14.31
CA ARG A 28 0.37 -8.39 15.60
C ARG A 28 0.21 -9.92 15.69
N GLY A 29 0.78 -10.49 16.73
CA GLY A 29 0.62 -11.91 17.01
C GLY A 29 1.50 -12.83 16.19
N SER A 30 2.34 -12.31 15.30
CA SER A 30 3.17 -13.14 14.41
C SER A 30 4.16 -14.02 15.16
N GLN A 31 4.54 -13.63 16.38
CA GLN A 31 5.49 -14.40 17.17
C GLN A 31 4.84 -15.63 17.82
N ARG A 32 3.51 -15.70 17.83
CA ARG A 32 2.79 -16.81 18.47
C ARG A 32 2.48 -17.92 17.49
N ASP A 33 1.99 -17.57 16.34
CA ASP A 33 1.65 -18.54 15.28
C ASP A 33 1.66 -17.81 13.94
N GLU A 34 2.80 -17.83 13.29
CA GLU A 34 3.01 -17.09 12.05
C GLU A 34 2.07 -17.50 10.93
N ALA A 35 1.73 -18.80 10.87
CA ALA A 35 0.93 -19.31 9.75
C ALA A 35 -0.54 -18.90 9.84
N LYS A 36 -0.99 -18.45 11.01
CA LYS A 36 -2.41 -18.20 11.25
C LYS A 36 -2.69 -16.82 11.81
N THR A 37 -1.79 -15.88 11.60
CA THR A 37 -1.98 -14.51 12.06
C THR A 37 -3.22 -13.89 11.43
N ALA A 38 -4.17 -13.48 12.26
CA ALA A 38 -5.41 -12.86 11.79
C ALA A 38 -5.18 -11.45 11.21
N PHE A 39 -4.04 -10.85 11.53
CA PHE A 39 -3.75 -9.46 11.16
C PHE A 39 -2.62 -9.38 10.14
N SER A 40 -2.51 -10.39 9.29
CA SER A 40 -1.39 -10.48 8.35
C SER A 40 -1.49 -9.42 7.23
N PRO A 41 -0.36 -9.07 6.60
CA PRO A 41 -0.37 -8.10 5.51
C PRO A 41 -1.16 -8.56 4.28
N GLN A 42 -1.45 -9.86 4.14
CA GLN A 42 -2.32 -10.33 3.07
C GLN A 42 -3.72 -9.72 3.15
N SER A 43 -4.13 -9.26 4.31
CA SER A 43 -5.41 -8.56 4.49
C SER A 43 -5.50 -7.28 3.67
N LEU A 44 -4.37 -6.72 3.27
CA LEU A 44 -4.32 -5.52 2.44
C LEU A 44 -4.73 -5.81 1.00
N LEU A 45 -4.73 -7.07 0.59
CA LEU A 45 -4.96 -7.50 -0.78
C LEU A 45 -6.21 -8.37 -0.95
N ASP A 46 -6.92 -8.68 0.13
CA ASP A 46 -8.03 -9.64 0.08
C ASP A 46 -9.37 -9.05 -0.33
N GLY A 47 -9.47 -7.73 -0.45
CA GLY A 47 -10.70 -7.08 -0.85
C GLY A 47 -11.79 -7.04 0.21
N ASP A 48 -11.49 -7.47 1.42
CA ASP A 48 -12.45 -7.49 2.53
C ASP A 48 -12.19 -6.29 3.44
N TYR A 49 -13.16 -5.39 3.52
CA TYR A 49 -13.04 -4.18 4.34
C TYR A 49 -12.80 -4.49 5.81
N ASP A 50 -13.31 -5.60 6.30
CA ASP A 50 -13.26 -5.93 7.73
C ASP A 50 -12.00 -6.69 8.15
N THR A 51 -11.15 -7.07 7.21
CA THR A 51 -9.83 -7.61 7.54
C THR A 51 -8.80 -6.52 7.45
N TYR A 52 -7.76 -6.59 8.28
CA TYR A 52 -6.73 -5.55 8.28
C TYR A 52 -5.41 -6.09 8.80
N TRP A 53 -4.34 -5.38 8.44
CA TRP A 53 -3.02 -5.58 9.02
C TRP A 53 -2.82 -4.57 10.14
N THR A 54 -2.20 -5.01 11.23
CA THR A 54 -1.81 -4.13 12.33
C THR A 54 -0.55 -4.66 12.99
N THR A 55 0.17 -3.75 13.67
CA THR A 55 1.36 -4.09 14.42
C THR A 55 0.99 -4.51 15.85
N ASP A 56 2.00 -4.99 16.59
CA ASP A 56 1.85 -5.21 18.04
C ASP A 56 1.62 -3.87 18.74
N ASP A 57 1.05 -3.94 19.93
CA ASP A 57 0.85 -2.75 20.75
C ASP A 57 2.18 -2.02 20.94
N SER A 58 2.14 -0.71 20.93
CA SER A 58 3.28 0.18 21.09
C SER A 58 4.23 0.23 19.89
N VAL A 59 4.02 -0.56 18.84
CA VAL A 59 4.80 -0.46 17.62
C VAL A 59 4.11 0.55 16.69
N CYS A 60 4.67 1.75 16.62
CA CYS A 60 4.05 2.88 15.90
C CYS A 60 4.74 3.18 14.57
N SER A 61 5.67 2.35 14.15
CA SER A 61 6.32 2.45 12.85
C SER A 61 6.52 1.05 12.29
N ALA A 62 6.42 0.92 10.98
CA ALA A 62 6.56 -0.39 10.33
C ALA A 62 6.70 -0.19 8.83
N GLU A 63 7.10 -1.25 8.16
CA GLU A 63 7.29 -1.25 6.73
C GLU A 63 6.57 -2.45 6.14
N ILE A 64 5.83 -2.22 5.06
CA ILE A 64 5.15 -3.27 4.31
C ILE A 64 5.89 -3.41 2.99
N ALA A 65 6.30 -4.63 2.65
CA ALA A 65 7.01 -4.92 1.41
C ALA A 65 6.12 -5.70 0.47
N LEU A 66 6.05 -5.25 -0.78
CA LEU A 66 5.29 -5.88 -1.84
C LEU A 66 6.25 -6.27 -2.95
N VAL A 67 6.31 -7.56 -3.29
CA VAL A 67 7.28 -8.10 -4.25
C VAL A 67 6.54 -8.73 -5.43
N PHE A 68 7.01 -8.42 -6.63
CA PHE A 68 6.47 -8.96 -7.89
C PHE A 68 7.50 -9.84 -8.58
N ALA A 69 7.01 -10.85 -9.31
CA ALA A 69 7.89 -11.69 -10.13
C ALA A 69 8.48 -10.90 -11.30
N GLU A 70 7.70 -9.96 -11.83
CA GLU A 70 8.12 -9.09 -12.92
C GLU A 70 7.81 -7.65 -12.55
N SER A 71 8.61 -6.71 -13.05
CA SER A 71 8.39 -5.30 -12.76
C SER A 71 7.01 -4.84 -13.21
N GLN A 72 6.41 -4.00 -12.40
CA GLN A 72 5.11 -3.38 -12.68
C GLN A 72 5.30 -1.88 -12.82
N THR A 73 4.48 -1.26 -13.66
CA THR A 73 4.49 0.20 -13.83
C THR A 73 3.20 0.77 -13.27
N PHE A 74 3.31 1.74 -12.38
CA PHE A 74 2.16 2.36 -11.74
C PHE A 74 2.42 3.84 -11.49
N ASN A 75 1.37 4.61 -11.30
CA ASN A 75 1.45 6.02 -10.90
C ASN A 75 0.39 6.41 -9.88
N ARG A 76 -0.34 5.44 -9.35
CA ARG A 76 -1.34 5.64 -8.31
C ARG A 76 -1.17 4.58 -7.24
N ILE A 77 -1.14 5.00 -5.98
CA ILE A 77 -1.06 4.09 -4.84
C ILE A 77 -2.24 4.40 -3.94
N LEU A 78 -3.09 3.41 -3.70
CA LEU A 78 -4.25 3.55 -2.83
C LEU A 78 -3.95 2.93 -1.48
N LEU A 79 -4.12 3.69 -0.42
CA LEU A 79 -3.95 3.25 0.96
C LEU A 79 -5.21 3.57 1.75
N GLN A 80 -5.60 2.68 2.66
CA GLN A 80 -6.74 2.89 3.54
C GLN A 80 -6.42 2.46 4.95
N GLU A 81 -6.77 3.29 5.93
CA GLU A 81 -6.78 2.89 7.33
C GLU A 81 -8.14 2.30 7.67
N TYR A 82 -8.16 1.35 8.59
CA TYR A 82 -9.41 0.77 9.08
C TYR A 82 -10.03 1.76 10.06
N ILE A 83 -10.90 2.61 9.57
CA ILE A 83 -11.44 3.75 10.30
C ILE A 83 -12.21 3.40 11.58
N PRO A 84 -12.92 2.25 11.67
CA PRO A 84 -13.56 1.91 12.94
C PRO A 84 -12.62 1.90 14.15
N LEU A 85 -11.31 1.69 13.93
CA LEU A 85 -10.31 1.77 15.00
C LEU A 85 -9.61 3.11 15.07
N GLY A 86 -9.97 4.05 14.20
CA GLY A 86 -9.45 5.41 14.22
C GLY A 86 -8.32 5.66 13.24
N GLN A 87 -8.14 6.91 12.91
CA GLN A 87 -7.05 7.36 12.05
C GLN A 87 -5.81 7.53 12.90
N ARG A 88 -4.73 6.81 12.58
CA ARG A 88 -3.54 6.75 13.42
C ARG A 88 -2.26 7.17 12.72
N VAL A 89 -2.16 7.00 11.41
CA VAL A 89 -0.95 7.33 10.67
C VAL A 89 -0.74 8.83 10.62
N GLU A 90 0.44 9.29 11.01
CA GLU A 90 0.80 10.69 11.01
C GLU A 90 1.83 11.05 9.94
N ARG A 91 2.61 10.07 9.48
CA ARG A 91 3.60 10.27 8.43
C ARG A 91 3.96 8.94 7.79
N PHE A 92 3.99 8.91 6.46
CA PHE A 92 4.38 7.73 5.71
C PHE A 92 5.18 8.14 4.47
N ARG A 93 5.86 7.17 3.89
CA ARG A 93 6.52 7.34 2.60
C ARG A 93 6.41 6.06 1.80
N VAL A 94 6.61 6.19 0.49
CA VAL A 94 6.64 5.06 -0.44
C VAL A 94 8.02 4.97 -1.03
N ASP A 95 8.66 3.81 -0.87
CA ASP A 95 9.98 3.54 -1.43
C ASP A 95 9.89 2.43 -2.47
N VAL A 96 10.79 2.46 -3.43
CA VAL A 96 10.93 1.41 -4.43
C VAL A 96 12.41 1.12 -4.64
N PHE A 97 12.72 -0.05 -5.22
CA PHE A 97 14.04 -0.28 -5.79
C PHE A 97 14.03 0.21 -7.23
N ASP A 98 15.02 1.00 -7.59
CA ASP A 98 15.16 1.47 -8.96
C ASP A 98 15.89 0.41 -9.81
N GLU A 99 16.11 0.73 -11.08
CA GLU A 99 16.75 -0.21 -12.02
C GLU A 99 18.18 -0.55 -11.66
N ASN A 100 18.81 0.27 -10.81
CA ASN A 100 20.17 0.03 -10.32
C ASN A 100 20.19 -0.76 -9.01
N GLY A 101 19.01 -1.17 -8.52
CA GLY A 101 18.89 -1.88 -7.27
C GLY A 101 19.03 -1.00 -6.05
N LEU A 102 18.93 0.30 -6.20
CA LEU A 102 19.00 1.25 -5.09
C LEU A 102 17.60 1.62 -4.62
N ARG A 103 17.42 1.66 -3.32
CA ARG A 103 16.14 2.04 -2.72
C ARG A 103 16.01 3.56 -2.71
N ARG A 104 14.88 4.05 -3.21
CA ARG A 104 14.59 5.49 -3.21
C ARG A 104 13.15 5.76 -2.86
N THR A 105 12.90 6.95 -2.32
CA THR A 105 11.56 7.40 -1.95
C THR A 105 10.93 8.11 -3.15
N ILE A 106 9.73 7.67 -3.54
CA ILE A 106 8.99 8.26 -4.65
C ILE A 106 7.82 9.12 -4.19
N ALA A 107 7.39 8.99 -2.95
CA ALA A 107 6.27 9.79 -2.43
C ALA A 107 6.33 9.84 -0.91
N ARG A 108 5.76 10.91 -0.35
CA ARG A 108 5.63 11.10 1.10
C ARG A 108 4.25 11.67 1.39
N GLY A 109 3.73 11.37 2.56
CA GLY A 109 2.47 11.93 3.01
C GLY A 109 2.39 11.98 4.52
N THR A 110 1.38 12.67 5.02
CA THR A 110 1.17 12.78 6.47
C THR A 110 0.16 11.77 6.94
N THR A 111 -1.09 11.89 6.51
CA THR A 111 -2.17 11.00 6.98
C THR A 111 -2.64 10.11 5.85
N ILE A 112 -3.20 8.97 6.19
CA ILE A 112 -3.84 8.09 5.22
C ILE A 112 -5.36 8.25 5.30
N GLY A 113 -5.94 8.02 6.48
CA GLY A 113 -7.37 8.14 6.68
C GLY A 113 -8.16 7.05 5.97
N TYR A 114 -9.46 7.32 5.76
CA TYR A 114 -10.35 6.35 5.13
C TYR A 114 -9.83 5.90 3.76
N LYS A 115 -9.33 6.84 2.97
CA LYS A 115 -8.80 6.53 1.64
C LYS A 115 -7.82 7.62 1.23
N ARG A 116 -6.63 7.21 0.87
CA ARG A 116 -5.61 8.11 0.34
C ARG A 116 -5.11 7.59 -0.99
N ILE A 117 -5.22 8.42 -2.02
CA ILE A 117 -4.65 8.10 -3.33
C ILE A 117 -3.41 8.95 -3.50
N VAL A 118 -2.26 8.30 -3.59
CA VAL A 118 -0.97 8.95 -3.75
C VAL A 118 -0.61 8.95 -5.22
N LEU A 119 -0.39 10.13 -5.77
CA LEU A 119 -0.04 10.30 -7.17
C LEU A 119 1.47 10.40 -7.32
N THR A 120 2.03 9.68 -8.28
CA THR A 120 3.46 9.73 -8.57
C THR A 120 3.67 9.83 -10.07
N GLU A 121 4.90 10.13 -10.47
CA GLU A 121 5.31 9.89 -11.84
C GLU A 121 5.27 8.38 -12.10
N PRO A 122 5.03 7.95 -13.35
CA PRO A 122 5.05 6.53 -13.65
C PRO A 122 6.34 5.89 -13.14
N CYS A 123 6.20 4.84 -12.36
CA CYS A 123 7.32 4.17 -11.72
C CYS A 123 7.28 2.68 -12.04
N THR A 124 8.40 2.13 -12.47
CA THR A 124 8.52 0.70 -12.79
C THR A 124 9.43 0.05 -11.78
N THR A 125 8.92 -0.97 -11.09
CA THR A 125 9.68 -1.66 -10.06
C THR A 125 9.09 -3.05 -9.80
N ASP A 126 9.91 -3.95 -9.24
CA ASP A 126 9.45 -5.24 -8.74
C ASP A 126 9.41 -5.29 -7.21
N ASN A 127 9.80 -4.20 -6.54
CA ASN A 127 9.78 -4.10 -5.08
C ASN A 127 9.27 -2.75 -4.63
N LEU A 128 8.19 -2.75 -3.85
CA LEU A 128 7.60 -1.52 -3.32
C LEU A 128 7.48 -1.64 -1.81
N TYR A 129 7.78 -0.55 -1.12
CA TYR A 129 7.68 -0.47 0.35
C TYR A 129 6.77 0.66 0.75
N ILE A 130 5.80 0.35 1.61
CA ILE A 130 5.01 1.37 2.29
C ILE A 130 5.60 1.48 3.68
N VAL A 131 6.19 2.62 4.00
CA VAL A 131 6.86 2.84 5.28
C VAL A 131 6.00 3.77 6.13
N ILE A 132 5.49 3.24 7.23
CA ILE A 132 4.79 4.06 8.22
C ILE A 132 5.86 4.60 9.15
N GLU A 133 6.19 5.86 9.01
CA GLU A 133 7.28 6.48 9.77
C GLU A 133 6.82 6.88 11.16
N LYS A 134 5.56 7.29 11.29
CA LYS A 134 5.03 7.76 12.57
C LYS A 134 3.52 7.53 12.63
N ALA A 135 3.05 7.04 13.77
CA ALA A 135 1.63 6.88 14.04
C ALA A 135 1.40 7.14 15.52
N ARG A 136 0.19 7.57 15.88
CA ARG A 136 -0.14 7.86 17.27
C ARG A 136 -0.42 6.60 18.09
N ALA A 137 -0.60 5.49 17.41
CA ALA A 137 -0.81 4.16 18.00
C ALA A 137 -0.39 3.15 16.95
N CYS A 138 -0.52 1.85 17.24
CA CYS A 138 -0.21 0.85 16.22
C CYS A 138 -1.05 1.12 14.96
N PRO A 139 -0.43 1.24 13.78
CA PRO A 139 -1.18 1.49 12.56
C PRO A 139 -2.06 0.31 12.19
N VAL A 140 -3.22 0.59 11.60
CA VAL A 140 -4.18 -0.44 11.17
C VAL A 140 -4.61 -0.09 9.75
N LEU A 141 -4.18 -0.88 8.80
CA LEU A 141 -4.49 -0.66 7.38
C LEU A 141 -5.30 -1.81 6.83
N ASN A 142 -6.27 -1.51 5.97
CA ASN A 142 -7.09 -2.54 5.37
C ASN A 142 -7.01 -2.62 3.85
N LYS A 143 -6.25 -1.73 3.20
CA LYS A 143 -6.09 -1.83 1.74
C LYS A 143 -4.81 -1.20 1.25
N LEU A 144 -4.18 -1.88 0.30
CA LEU A 144 -3.09 -1.39 -0.53
C LEU A 144 -3.38 -1.79 -1.96
N ALA A 145 -3.46 -0.83 -2.87
CA ALA A 145 -3.70 -1.10 -4.28
C ALA A 145 -2.82 -0.21 -5.14
N LEU A 146 -2.52 -0.67 -6.34
CA LEU A 146 -1.67 0.05 -7.30
C LEU A 146 -2.39 0.12 -8.65
N TYR A 147 -2.33 1.29 -9.29
CA TYR A 147 -2.96 1.49 -10.59
C TYR A 147 -2.05 2.29 -11.51
N MET A 148 -2.21 2.06 -12.81
CA MET A 148 -1.57 2.88 -13.83
C MET A 148 -2.65 3.67 -14.54
N ASP A 149 -2.60 4.99 -14.41
CA ASP A 149 -3.54 5.91 -15.04
C ASP A 149 -2.83 6.61 -16.19
N THR A 150 -3.19 6.24 -17.41
CA THR A 150 -2.59 6.84 -18.60
C THR A 150 -3.36 8.05 -19.10
N ILE A 151 -4.54 8.31 -18.54
CA ILE A 151 -5.40 9.39 -19.03
C ILE A 151 -4.91 10.76 -18.63
N THR A 152 -4.40 10.90 -17.40
CA THR A 152 -3.96 12.18 -16.89
C THR A 152 -2.75 12.73 -17.63
N GLN A 153 -2.05 11.90 -18.38
CA GLN A 153 -0.85 12.32 -19.10
C GLN A 153 -1.18 13.05 -20.39
N THR A 154 -2.41 13.04 -20.84
CA THR A 154 -2.82 13.71 -22.05
C THR A 154 -3.27 15.14 -21.82
N THR A 155 -3.36 15.56 -20.58
CA THR A 155 -3.80 16.93 -20.25
C THR A 155 -2.65 17.90 -20.44
N PRO A 156 -2.81 18.87 -21.30
CA PRO A 156 -1.79 19.90 -21.50
C PRO A 156 -1.66 20.84 -20.31
#